data_fb61f8cb0c474c9ac04f2d275b66bba2
#
_entry.id   fb61f8cb0c474c9ac04f2d275b66bba2
#
_cell.length_a   1.000
_cell.length_b   1.000
_cell.length_c   1.000
_cell.angle_alpha   90.00
_cell.angle_beta   90.00
_cell.angle_gamma   90.00
#
_symmetry.space_group_name_H-M   'P 1'
#
loop_
_entity.id
_entity.type
_entity.pdbx_description
1 polymer ?
#
loop_
_entity_poly.entity_id
_entity_poly.type
_entity_poly.pdbx_seq_one_letter_code
_entity_poly.pdbx_strand_id
1 'polypeptide(L)'
;GLNGKIDSGDRIISLQTGFGGGKTHSLIALYHLAKTGRDITRIDNVEELLKYTGPVTFENGKVAVFTNKTCDPTMGRKAGGITIKTIWGEIAWQLGGKAAYELIRENDEKQTCPKGIFKNVLTKYAPALILIDELADYCVSSSAVIVGKSTLCDQTISFVQELSEAVASVPNSVLVATLPASPVEVASSQLGTHILTSLSNRLSRVSADTKPVNDEEIFEVLRRRLFETTGDSKVVDEVATNYEALYQSLALELPSFATKSEYRERIRKSYPFHPGLIEAFHKHWASHHDFQRTRGVLRLLASIVSDLWQRQNSLVGDVSLIH
;
A
#
# COMPACT_ATOMS: atom_id res chain seq x y z
N GLY A 1 -13.76 10.11 -7.61
CA GLY A 1 -12.89 11.03 -6.92
C GLY A 1 -12.36 12.15 -7.82
N LEU A 2 -11.18 12.04 -8.40
CA LEU A 2 -10.51 13.12 -9.17
C LEU A 2 -11.33 13.63 -10.36
N ASN A 3 -12.13 12.79 -11.02
CA ASN A 3 -13.04 13.19 -12.10
C ASN A 3 -14.28 13.99 -11.64
N GLY A 4 -14.44 14.23 -10.34
CA GLY A 4 -15.58 14.95 -9.78
C GLY A 4 -16.90 14.21 -9.71
N LYS A 5 -16.95 12.96 -10.15
CA LYS A 5 -18.15 12.12 -10.02
C LYS A 5 -18.31 11.73 -8.54
N ILE A 6 -19.34 12.22 -7.90
CA ILE A 6 -19.62 12.05 -6.46
C ILE A 6 -20.24 10.68 -6.19
N ASP A 7 -20.98 10.13 -7.15
CA ASP A 7 -21.82 8.93 -6.95
C ASP A 7 -21.10 7.59 -7.20
N SER A 8 -19.80 7.60 -7.52
CA SER A 8 -19.10 6.40 -7.96
C SER A 8 -17.77 6.12 -7.26
N GLY A 9 -17.68 6.28 -5.97
CA GLY A 9 -16.50 5.82 -5.24
C GLY A 9 -16.09 6.67 -4.05
N ASP A 10 -15.45 6.01 -3.11
CA ASP A 10 -14.92 6.64 -1.90
C ASP A 10 -13.78 7.60 -2.25
N ARG A 11 -13.80 8.78 -1.66
CA ARG A 11 -12.75 9.79 -1.84
C ARG A 11 -11.66 9.71 -0.78
N ILE A 12 -11.94 8.96 0.27
CA ILE A 12 -11.00 8.69 1.35
C ILE A 12 -10.82 7.19 1.39
N ILE A 13 -9.59 6.73 1.19
CA ILE A 13 -9.24 5.32 1.10
C ILE A 13 -8.15 5.03 2.12
N SER A 14 -8.39 4.06 2.98
CA SER A 14 -7.40 3.49 3.89
C SER A 14 -6.90 2.16 3.33
N LEU A 15 -5.60 2.08 3.02
CA LEU A 15 -4.94 0.86 2.60
C LEU A 15 -4.34 0.16 3.81
N GLN A 16 -5.03 -0.86 4.31
CA GLN A 16 -4.59 -1.59 5.50
C GLN A 16 -4.23 -3.03 5.15
N THR A 17 -2.93 -3.31 5.05
CA THR A 17 -2.39 -4.65 4.87
C THR A 17 -1.11 -4.80 5.67
N GLY A 18 -0.71 -6.03 5.95
CA GLY A 18 0.60 -6.31 6.52
C GLY A 18 1.77 -5.84 5.64
N PHE A 19 2.97 -5.95 6.14
CA PHE A 19 4.19 -5.62 5.39
C PHE A 19 4.23 -6.39 4.05
N GLY A 20 4.59 -5.68 2.97
CA GLY A 20 4.69 -6.26 1.63
C GLY A 20 3.38 -6.44 0.87
N GLY A 21 2.24 -6.02 1.44
CA GLY A 21 0.91 -6.10 0.81
C GLY A 21 0.64 -5.06 -0.28
N GLY A 22 1.67 -4.53 -0.95
CA GLY A 22 1.52 -3.66 -2.12
C GLY A 22 1.13 -2.20 -1.83
N LYS A 23 0.99 -1.77 -0.56
CA LYS A 23 0.56 -0.42 -0.18
C LYS A 23 1.31 0.69 -0.94
N THR A 24 2.61 0.75 -0.79
CA THR A 24 3.45 1.77 -1.44
C THR A 24 3.39 1.69 -2.97
N HIS A 25 3.31 0.48 -3.55
CA HIS A 25 3.16 0.31 -5.01
C HIS A 25 1.83 0.87 -5.51
N SER A 26 0.75 0.66 -4.76
CA SER A 26 -0.56 1.26 -5.07
C SER A 26 -0.51 2.78 -5.04
N LEU A 27 0.20 3.37 -4.04
CA LEU A 27 0.39 4.82 -3.99
C LEU A 27 1.20 5.35 -5.17
N ILE A 28 2.26 4.64 -5.59
CA ILE A 28 3.07 4.99 -6.76
C ILE A 28 2.21 4.95 -8.04
N ALA A 29 1.42 3.90 -8.22
CA ALA A 29 0.51 3.79 -9.37
C ALA A 29 -0.50 4.96 -9.40
N LEU A 30 -1.12 5.28 -8.26
CA LEU A 30 -2.05 6.42 -8.14
C LEU A 30 -1.36 7.76 -8.40
N TYR A 31 -0.11 7.93 -7.94
CA TYR A 31 0.70 9.12 -8.23
C TYR A 31 0.86 9.33 -9.74
N HIS A 32 1.31 8.32 -10.44
CA HIS A 32 1.50 8.39 -11.89
C HIS A 32 0.18 8.61 -12.61
N LEU A 33 -0.90 7.90 -12.24
CA LEU A 33 -2.23 8.09 -12.79
C LEU A 33 -2.70 9.55 -12.66
N ALA A 34 -2.55 10.15 -11.49
CA ALA A 34 -2.99 11.52 -11.26
C ALA A 34 -2.11 12.55 -11.99
N LYS A 35 -0.81 12.32 -12.10
CA LYS A 35 0.12 13.20 -12.82
C LYS A 35 -0.04 13.11 -14.34
N THR A 36 -0.30 11.91 -14.86
CA THR A 36 -0.45 11.69 -16.29
C THR A 36 -1.83 12.14 -16.80
N GLY A 37 -2.87 12.04 -15.96
CA GLY A 37 -4.21 12.48 -16.32
C GLY A 37 -4.71 11.81 -17.62
N ARG A 38 -5.21 12.59 -18.58
CA ARG A 38 -5.74 12.09 -19.87
C ARG A 38 -4.70 11.33 -20.70
N ASP A 39 -3.42 11.66 -20.57
CA ASP A 39 -2.34 11.00 -21.32
C ASP A 39 -2.05 9.59 -20.84
N ILE A 40 -2.75 9.09 -19.83
CA ILE A 40 -2.60 7.72 -19.33
C ILE A 40 -2.86 6.67 -20.40
N THR A 41 -3.65 6.98 -21.42
CA THR A 41 -3.91 6.11 -22.58
C THR A 41 -2.66 5.79 -23.40
N ARG A 42 -1.55 6.53 -23.19
CA ARG A 42 -0.25 6.28 -23.83
C ARG A 42 0.59 5.24 -23.09
N ILE A 43 0.14 4.78 -21.91
CA ILE A 43 0.84 3.77 -21.11
C ILE A 43 0.36 2.39 -21.55
N ASP A 44 1.29 1.50 -21.83
CA ASP A 44 0.97 0.11 -22.22
C ASP A 44 0.18 -0.61 -21.12
N ASN A 45 -0.76 -1.44 -21.52
CA ASN A 45 -1.61 -2.25 -20.64
C ASN A 45 -2.55 -1.46 -19.69
N VAL A 46 -2.72 -0.16 -19.89
CA VAL A 46 -3.63 0.65 -19.06
C VAL A 46 -5.10 0.43 -19.44
N GLU A 47 -5.37 -0.15 -20.61
CA GLU A 47 -6.72 -0.36 -21.13
C GLU A 47 -7.60 -1.18 -20.17
N GLU A 48 -7.03 -2.19 -19.52
CA GLU A 48 -7.76 -2.99 -18.52
C GLU A 48 -8.20 -2.14 -17.34
N LEU A 49 -7.33 -1.25 -16.86
CA LEU A 49 -7.68 -0.32 -15.77
C LEU A 49 -8.81 0.63 -16.19
N LEU A 50 -8.76 1.14 -17.41
CA LEU A 50 -9.77 2.08 -17.95
C LEU A 50 -11.14 1.42 -18.15
N LYS A 51 -11.22 0.12 -18.37
CA LYS A 51 -12.50 -0.62 -18.39
C LYS A 51 -13.28 -0.49 -17.09
N TYR A 52 -12.59 -0.43 -15.95
CA TYR A 52 -13.21 -0.31 -14.63
C TYR A 52 -13.44 1.15 -14.19
N THR A 53 -12.54 2.05 -14.58
CA THR A 53 -12.56 3.44 -14.11
C THR A 53 -13.29 4.41 -15.04
N GLY A 54 -13.48 4.02 -16.31
CA GLY A 54 -13.91 4.91 -17.37
C GLY A 54 -12.82 5.94 -17.75
N PRO A 55 -13.11 6.85 -18.68
CA PRO A 55 -12.13 7.80 -19.20
C PRO A 55 -11.72 8.81 -18.12
N VAL A 56 -10.43 9.12 -18.09
CA VAL A 56 -9.88 10.21 -17.24
C VAL A 56 -10.23 11.56 -17.88
N THR A 57 -10.83 12.46 -17.11
CA THR A 57 -11.34 13.75 -17.63
C THR A 57 -10.46 14.95 -17.28
N PHE A 58 -9.53 14.82 -16.32
CA PHE A 58 -8.58 15.87 -15.94
C PHE A 58 -7.25 15.72 -16.72
N GLU A 59 -6.56 16.82 -16.99
CA GLU A 59 -5.27 16.81 -17.71
C GLU A 59 -4.13 16.35 -16.81
N ASN A 60 -3.94 17.02 -15.67
CA ASN A 60 -3.04 16.60 -14.61
C ASN A 60 -3.60 17.00 -13.25
N GLY A 61 -3.49 16.11 -12.27
CA GLY A 61 -3.87 16.40 -10.89
C GLY A 61 -2.71 17.01 -10.10
N LYS A 62 -3.04 17.88 -9.16
CA LYS A 62 -2.07 18.26 -8.11
C LYS A 62 -1.91 17.07 -7.18
N VAL A 63 -0.67 16.68 -6.90
CA VAL A 63 -0.39 15.53 -6.03
C VAL A 63 0.52 15.98 -4.90
N ALA A 64 0.12 15.68 -3.68
CA ALA A 64 0.95 15.79 -2.50
C ALA A 64 1.26 14.40 -1.95
N VAL A 65 2.52 14.14 -1.65
CA VAL A 65 3.00 12.86 -1.09
C VAL A 65 3.67 13.13 0.24
N PHE A 66 3.20 12.46 1.28
CA PHE A 66 3.84 12.50 2.60
C PHE A 66 4.23 11.09 3.03
N THR A 67 5.47 10.95 3.46
CA THR A 67 6.01 9.73 4.08
C THR A 67 6.66 10.09 5.41
N ASN A 68 6.98 9.10 6.23
CA ASN A 68 7.71 9.30 7.49
C ASN A 68 9.07 10.02 7.33
N LYS A 69 9.61 10.07 6.10
CA LYS A 69 10.90 10.72 5.77
C LYS A 69 10.76 12.07 5.07
N THR A 70 9.54 12.49 4.75
CA THR A 70 9.31 13.73 4.00
C THR A 70 9.64 14.97 4.82
N CYS A 71 9.33 14.97 6.10
CA CYS A 71 9.57 16.08 7.01
C CYS A 71 10.04 15.53 8.36
N ASP A 72 11.21 15.93 8.80
CA ASP A 72 11.68 15.61 10.14
C ASP A 72 10.82 16.36 11.16
N PRO A 73 10.22 15.70 12.16
CA PRO A 73 9.33 16.35 13.12
C PRO A 73 10.00 17.40 14.00
N THR A 74 11.33 17.34 14.17
CA THR A 74 12.10 18.29 14.98
C THR A 74 12.70 19.40 14.14
N MET A 75 13.39 19.03 13.04
CA MET A 75 14.14 19.98 12.22
C MET A 75 13.29 20.60 11.10
N GLY A 76 12.19 19.95 10.71
CA GLY A 76 11.43 20.32 9.54
C GLY A 76 12.17 20.06 8.22
N ARG A 77 11.59 20.51 7.11
CA ARG A 77 12.18 20.46 5.76
C ARG A 77 12.34 21.87 5.21
N LYS A 78 13.51 22.20 4.68
CA LYS A 78 13.75 23.49 4.02
C LYS A 78 13.25 23.47 2.57
N ALA A 79 12.45 24.46 2.19
CA ALA A 79 11.95 24.66 0.84
C ALA A 79 11.70 26.14 0.54
N GLY A 80 12.18 26.63 -0.58
CA GLY A 80 11.92 28.01 -1.05
C GLY A 80 12.22 29.10 -0.02
N GLY A 81 13.25 28.93 0.81
CA GLY A 81 13.66 29.87 1.84
C GLY A 81 12.87 29.82 3.15
N ILE A 82 11.94 28.85 3.28
CA ILE A 82 11.18 28.61 4.51
C ILE A 82 11.53 27.24 5.10
N THR A 83 11.20 27.03 6.38
CA THR A 83 11.28 25.72 7.04
C THR A 83 9.86 25.24 7.30
N ILE A 84 9.46 24.19 6.62
CA ILE A 84 8.18 23.50 6.80
C ILE A 84 8.35 22.53 7.95
N LYS A 85 7.46 22.57 8.95
CA LYS A 85 7.62 21.81 10.21
C LYS A 85 6.60 20.69 10.38
N THR A 86 5.59 20.64 9.53
CA THR A 86 4.43 19.78 9.75
C THR A 86 3.95 19.09 8.48
N ILE A 87 3.15 18.04 8.64
CA ILE A 87 2.50 17.35 7.53
C ILE A 87 1.56 18.30 6.75
N TRP A 88 0.83 19.19 7.43
CA TRP A 88 -0.07 20.14 6.73
C TRP A 88 0.68 21.20 5.96
N GLY A 89 1.81 21.68 6.49
CA GLY A 89 2.71 22.57 5.77
C GLY A 89 3.26 21.93 4.51
N GLU A 90 3.68 20.68 4.63
CA GLU A 90 4.23 19.91 3.51
C GLU A 90 3.19 19.65 2.41
N ILE A 91 1.99 19.20 2.78
CA ILE A 91 0.91 18.96 1.81
C ILE A 91 0.52 20.27 1.10
N ALA A 92 0.35 21.36 1.84
CA ALA A 92 0.02 22.66 1.25
C ALA A 92 1.12 23.12 0.27
N TRP A 93 2.38 22.98 0.66
CA TRP A 93 3.52 23.34 -0.19
C TRP A 93 3.54 22.53 -1.50
N GLN A 94 3.32 21.23 -1.44
CA GLN A 94 3.33 20.37 -2.63
C GLN A 94 2.14 20.64 -3.56
N LEU A 95 0.97 21.01 -3.03
CA LEU A 95 -0.20 21.33 -3.84
C LEU A 95 -0.10 22.66 -4.56
N GLY A 96 0.42 23.70 -3.92
CA GLY A 96 0.40 25.06 -4.50
C GLY A 96 1.60 25.95 -4.14
N GLY A 97 2.73 25.37 -3.73
CA GLY A 97 3.94 26.12 -3.42
C GLY A 97 3.76 27.11 -2.28
N LYS A 98 4.52 28.22 -2.37
CA LYS A 98 4.48 29.28 -1.37
C LYS A 98 3.07 29.85 -1.14
N ALA A 99 2.29 30.02 -2.21
CA ALA A 99 0.94 30.60 -2.12
C ALA A 99 -0.06 29.73 -1.35
N ALA A 100 0.06 28.41 -1.43
CA ALA A 100 -0.76 27.50 -0.62
C ALA A 100 -0.26 27.42 0.83
N TYR A 101 1.06 27.40 1.02
CA TYR A 101 1.68 27.40 2.34
C TYR A 101 1.29 28.64 3.16
N GLU A 102 1.24 29.83 2.57
CA GLU A 102 0.87 31.08 3.26
C GLU A 102 -0.51 30.98 3.93
N LEU A 103 -1.43 30.16 3.40
CA LEU A 103 -2.76 29.98 4.00
C LEU A 103 -2.73 29.30 5.38
N ILE A 104 -1.66 28.50 5.62
CA ILE A 104 -1.52 27.71 6.84
C ILE A 104 -0.21 28.01 7.60
N ARG A 105 0.53 29.02 7.19
CA ARG A 105 1.87 29.32 7.70
C ARG A 105 1.92 29.42 9.22
N GLU A 106 1.02 30.19 9.84
CA GLU A 106 0.98 30.34 11.29
C GLU A 106 0.76 29.01 12.02
N ASN A 107 -0.08 28.14 11.44
CA ASN A 107 -0.32 26.81 12.00
C ASN A 107 0.91 25.92 11.87
N ASP A 108 1.64 26.01 10.74
CA ASP A 108 2.88 25.26 10.54
C ASP A 108 3.98 25.73 11.49
N GLU A 109 4.19 27.05 11.60
CA GLU A 109 5.19 27.64 12.47
C GLU A 109 4.97 27.31 13.96
N LYS A 110 3.70 27.32 14.41
CA LYS A 110 3.26 26.96 15.75
C LYS A 110 3.03 25.47 15.96
N GLN A 111 3.14 24.67 14.90
CA GLN A 111 2.87 23.22 14.87
C GLN A 111 1.48 22.84 15.38
N THR A 112 0.48 23.70 15.16
CA THR A 112 -0.91 23.49 15.58
C THR A 112 -1.80 23.13 14.38
N CYS A 113 -2.73 22.20 14.56
CA CYS A 113 -3.64 21.74 13.51
C CYS A 113 -4.47 22.91 12.89
N PRO A 114 -4.46 23.10 11.56
CA PRO A 114 -5.15 24.19 10.86
C PRO A 114 -6.65 23.90 10.68
N LYS A 115 -7.41 23.92 11.76
CA LYS A 115 -8.84 23.60 11.75
C LYS A 115 -9.66 24.54 10.85
N GLY A 116 -10.47 23.95 9.94
CA GLY A 116 -11.36 24.66 9.03
C GLY A 116 -10.66 25.38 7.86
N ILE A 117 -9.34 25.45 7.85
CA ILE A 117 -8.58 26.20 6.84
C ILE A 117 -8.22 25.32 5.64
N PHE A 118 -7.97 24.02 5.87
CA PHE A 118 -7.44 23.14 4.83
C PHE A 118 -8.41 22.91 3.66
N LYS A 119 -9.71 23.05 3.90
CA LYS A 119 -10.73 23.07 2.86
C LYS A 119 -10.44 24.15 1.80
N ASN A 120 -9.99 25.35 2.21
CA ASN A 120 -9.68 26.45 1.29
C ASN A 120 -8.47 26.11 0.40
N VAL A 121 -7.46 25.42 0.96
CA VAL A 121 -6.33 24.91 0.20
C VAL A 121 -6.81 23.95 -0.88
N LEU A 122 -7.60 22.94 -0.52
CA LEU A 122 -8.13 21.96 -1.47
C LEU A 122 -9.03 22.59 -2.53
N THR A 123 -9.93 23.51 -2.16
CA THR A 123 -10.80 24.18 -3.11
C THR A 123 -10.01 24.95 -4.18
N LYS A 124 -8.89 25.57 -3.78
CA LYS A 124 -8.08 26.37 -4.70
C LYS A 124 -7.21 25.52 -5.63
N TYR A 125 -6.81 24.33 -5.18
CA TYR A 125 -5.82 23.50 -5.90
C TYR A 125 -6.37 22.15 -6.39
N ALA A 126 -7.69 21.95 -6.38
CA ALA A 126 -8.32 20.78 -7.01
C ALA A 126 -8.16 20.81 -8.56
N PRO A 127 -8.08 19.66 -9.24
CA PRO A 127 -8.15 18.31 -8.69
C PRO A 127 -6.88 17.93 -7.91
N ALA A 128 -7.05 17.39 -6.69
CA ALA A 128 -5.99 17.13 -5.76
C ALA A 128 -5.99 15.67 -5.27
N LEU A 129 -4.84 15.01 -5.36
CA LEU A 129 -4.58 13.70 -4.77
C LEU A 129 -3.58 13.85 -3.63
N ILE A 130 -3.95 13.37 -2.45
CA ILE A 130 -3.09 13.35 -1.27
C ILE A 130 -2.77 11.90 -0.95
N LEU A 131 -1.49 11.58 -0.95
CA LEU A 131 -0.95 10.25 -0.67
C LEU A 131 -0.14 10.30 0.62
N ILE A 132 -0.52 9.49 1.60
CA ILE A 132 0.18 9.43 2.88
C ILE A 132 0.64 8.00 3.12
N ASP A 133 1.97 7.80 3.23
CA ASP A 133 2.59 6.52 3.54
C ASP A 133 3.31 6.57 4.90
N GLU A 134 3.27 5.48 5.64
CA GLU A 134 3.96 5.30 6.93
C GLU A 134 3.63 6.39 7.97
N LEU A 135 2.38 6.87 7.98
CA LEU A 135 1.95 7.93 8.89
C LEU A 135 2.09 7.56 10.37
N ALA A 136 1.86 6.29 10.70
CA ALA A 136 1.98 5.82 12.07
C ALA A 136 3.42 5.94 12.60
N ASP A 137 4.43 5.67 11.77
CA ASP A 137 5.85 5.83 12.13
C ASP A 137 6.22 7.30 12.34
N TYR A 138 5.68 8.18 11.49
CA TYR A 138 5.82 9.63 11.70
C TYR A 138 5.19 10.07 13.03
N CYS A 139 4.01 9.55 13.37
CA CYS A 139 3.35 9.85 14.64
C CYS A 139 4.17 9.38 15.84
N VAL A 140 4.83 8.22 15.77
CA VAL A 140 5.76 7.76 16.83
C VAL A 140 6.89 8.77 17.03
N SER A 141 7.56 9.16 15.95
CA SER A 141 8.67 10.14 16.02
C SER A 141 8.21 11.50 16.50
N SER A 142 7.05 11.98 16.05
CA SER A 142 6.49 13.28 16.41
C SER A 142 5.90 13.33 17.82
N SER A 143 5.72 12.19 18.49
CA SER A 143 5.28 12.15 19.91
C SER A 143 6.29 12.76 20.89
N ALA A 144 7.56 12.83 20.50
CA ALA A 144 8.61 13.47 21.29
C ALA A 144 8.59 15.02 21.19
N VAL A 145 7.87 15.59 20.24
CA VAL A 145 7.79 17.04 20.02
C VAL A 145 6.60 17.61 20.79
N ILE A 146 6.85 18.42 21.80
CA ILE A 146 5.83 19.03 22.65
C ILE A 146 5.26 20.30 21.98
N VAL A 147 3.95 20.38 21.88
CA VAL A 147 3.21 21.53 21.33
C VAL A 147 2.17 22.01 22.36
N GLY A 148 2.53 23.03 23.13
CA GLY A 148 1.69 23.50 24.23
C GLY A 148 1.47 22.43 25.31
N LYS A 149 0.21 21.99 25.47
CA LYS A 149 -0.17 20.92 26.41
C LYS A 149 -0.37 19.55 25.72
N SER A 150 -0.01 19.46 24.45
CA SER A 150 -0.13 18.24 23.63
C SER A 150 1.18 17.92 22.92
N THR A 151 1.18 16.96 22.00
CA THR A 151 2.33 16.62 21.18
C THR A 151 2.06 16.91 19.71
N LEU A 152 3.11 16.98 18.88
CA LEU A 152 2.94 17.09 17.43
C LEU A 152 2.22 15.84 16.86
N CYS A 153 2.35 14.68 17.49
CA CYS A 153 1.56 13.49 17.19
C CYS A 153 0.06 13.75 17.37
N ASP A 154 -0.36 14.32 18.50
CA ASP A 154 -1.77 14.64 18.76
C ASP A 154 -2.33 15.65 17.76
N GLN A 155 -1.52 16.65 17.40
CA GLN A 155 -1.86 17.63 16.37
C GLN A 155 -1.97 16.97 14.98
N THR A 156 -1.09 16.01 14.66
CA THR A 156 -1.12 15.24 13.41
C THR A 156 -2.37 14.37 13.33
N ILE A 157 -2.72 13.64 14.39
CA ILE A 157 -3.95 12.84 14.46
C ILE A 157 -5.19 13.73 14.27
N SER A 158 -5.18 14.93 14.88
CA SER A 158 -6.26 15.91 14.70
C SER A 158 -6.33 16.42 13.27
N PHE A 159 -5.18 16.63 12.63
CA PHE A 159 -5.10 17.05 11.23
C PHE A 159 -5.61 15.96 10.27
N VAL A 160 -5.38 14.69 10.54
CA VAL A 160 -5.92 13.60 9.70
C VAL A 160 -7.45 13.66 9.66
N GLN A 161 -8.10 13.98 10.75
CA GLN A 161 -9.56 14.20 10.77
C GLN A 161 -9.94 15.43 9.94
N GLU A 162 -9.30 16.57 10.18
CA GLU A 162 -9.53 17.81 9.43
C GLU A 162 -9.36 17.60 7.92
N LEU A 163 -8.28 16.92 7.52
CA LEU A 163 -8.02 16.59 6.12
C LEU A 163 -9.10 15.70 5.51
N SER A 164 -9.55 14.69 6.26
CA SER A 164 -10.63 13.80 5.82
C SER A 164 -11.93 14.57 5.60
N GLU A 165 -12.31 15.44 6.52
CA GLU A 165 -13.49 16.29 6.41
C GLU A 165 -13.37 17.29 5.25
N ALA A 166 -12.19 17.88 5.05
CA ALA A 166 -11.92 18.78 3.95
C ALA A 166 -12.05 18.05 2.59
N VAL A 167 -11.43 16.86 2.44
CA VAL A 167 -11.56 16.03 1.24
C VAL A 167 -13.01 15.61 1.00
N ALA A 168 -13.74 15.22 2.04
CA ALA A 168 -15.15 14.87 1.92
C ALA A 168 -16.02 16.05 1.42
N SER A 169 -15.65 17.29 1.73
CA SER A 169 -16.40 18.49 1.38
C SER A 169 -16.01 19.13 0.04
N VAL A 170 -14.82 18.83 -0.50
CA VAL A 170 -14.30 19.44 -1.74
C VAL A 170 -14.36 18.43 -2.88
N PRO A 171 -15.18 18.64 -3.92
CA PRO A 171 -15.17 17.81 -5.13
C PRO A 171 -13.77 17.76 -5.75
N ASN A 172 -13.46 16.66 -6.46
CA ASN A 172 -12.17 16.44 -7.15
C ASN A 172 -10.96 16.34 -6.20
N SER A 173 -11.21 16.04 -4.91
CA SER A 173 -10.16 15.76 -3.94
C SER A 173 -10.21 14.30 -3.49
N VAL A 174 -9.06 13.68 -3.37
CA VAL A 174 -8.91 12.27 -2.93
C VAL A 174 -7.77 12.17 -1.92
N LEU A 175 -8.02 11.44 -0.84
CA LEU A 175 -7.02 11.06 0.16
C LEU A 175 -6.83 9.54 0.14
N VAL A 176 -5.59 9.09 0.02
CA VAL A 176 -5.22 7.69 0.19
C VAL A 176 -4.13 7.61 1.24
N ALA A 177 -4.40 6.93 2.34
CA ALA A 177 -3.47 6.76 3.43
C ALA A 177 -3.20 5.28 3.68
N THR A 178 -1.94 4.92 3.96
CA THR A 178 -1.58 3.56 4.37
C THR A 178 -1.57 3.44 5.88
N LEU A 179 -2.10 2.35 6.37
CA LEU A 179 -2.01 1.96 7.77
C LEU A 179 -1.37 0.57 7.91
N PRO A 180 -0.61 0.32 8.98
CA PRO A 180 -0.19 -1.02 9.36
C PRO A 180 -1.40 -1.93 9.67
N ALA A 181 -1.24 -3.23 9.46
CA ALA A 181 -2.30 -4.20 9.79
C ALA A 181 -2.39 -4.47 11.30
N SER A 182 -1.31 -4.25 12.03
CA SER A 182 -1.26 -4.48 13.47
C SER A 182 -0.41 -3.44 14.21
N PRO A 183 -0.70 -3.17 15.49
CA PRO A 183 0.09 -2.25 16.32
C PRO A 183 1.56 -2.63 16.46
N VAL A 184 1.88 -3.92 16.41
CA VAL A 184 3.25 -4.44 16.50
C VAL A 184 4.13 -3.96 15.34
N GLU A 185 3.51 -3.64 14.20
CA GLU A 185 4.22 -3.07 13.05
C GLU A 185 4.64 -1.62 13.25
N VAL A 186 4.01 -0.90 14.17
CA VAL A 186 4.29 0.53 14.45
C VAL A 186 5.35 0.66 15.54
N ALA A 187 5.08 0.09 16.68
CA ALA A 187 5.98 0.01 17.83
C ALA A 187 5.46 -1.08 18.77
N SER A 188 6.34 -1.87 19.35
CA SER A 188 6.00 -2.91 20.33
C SER A 188 5.57 -2.33 21.71
N SER A 189 4.92 -1.17 21.71
CA SER A 189 4.56 -0.40 22.90
C SER A 189 3.07 0.00 22.90
N GLN A 190 2.57 0.37 24.07
CA GLN A 190 1.23 0.95 24.22
C GLN A 190 1.03 2.19 23.34
N LEU A 191 2.10 2.96 23.08
CA LEU A 191 2.08 4.12 22.19
C LEU A 191 1.69 3.73 20.77
N GLY A 192 2.29 2.68 20.21
CA GLY A 192 1.96 2.20 18.85
C GLY A 192 0.51 1.77 18.71
N THR A 193 -0.03 1.08 19.74
CA THR A 193 -1.44 0.69 19.78
C THR A 193 -2.36 1.92 19.83
N HIS A 194 -2.04 2.89 20.67
CA HIS A 194 -2.82 4.13 20.79
C HIS A 194 -2.83 4.92 19.48
N ILE A 195 -1.68 5.10 18.84
CA ILE A 195 -1.54 5.82 17.57
C ILE A 195 -2.36 5.12 16.48
N LEU A 196 -2.17 3.81 16.29
CA LEU A 196 -2.87 3.08 15.24
C LEU A 196 -4.39 3.11 15.45
N THR A 197 -4.85 2.88 16.67
CA THR A 197 -6.29 2.96 17.00
C THR A 197 -6.85 4.35 16.73
N SER A 198 -6.11 5.40 17.10
CA SER A 198 -6.54 6.79 16.89
C SER A 198 -6.61 7.13 15.40
N LEU A 199 -5.61 6.76 14.60
CA LEU A 199 -5.59 6.98 13.14
C LEU A 199 -6.69 6.18 12.44
N SER A 200 -6.85 4.89 12.78
CA SER A 200 -7.91 4.05 12.21
C SER A 200 -9.29 4.63 12.51
N ASN A 201 -9.56 5.04 13.75
CA ASN A 201 -10.85 5.63 14.13
C ASN A 201 -11.14 6.95 13.39
N ARG A 202 -10.12 7.74 13.04
CA ARG A 202 -10.29 9.00 12.30
C ARG A 202 -10.54 8.77 10.81
N LEU A 203 -9.84 7.81 10.23
CA LEU A 203 -10.00 7.46 8.82
C LEU A 203 -11.27 6.63 8.58
N SER A 204 -11.56 5.60 9.39
CA SER A 204 -12.69 4.67 9.19
C SER A 204 -14.08 5.32 9.25
N ARG A 205 -14.20 6.51 9.85
CA ARG A 205 -15.48 7.25 9.86
C ARG A 205 -15.95 7.68 8.47
N VAL A 206 -15.03 7.77 7.52
CA VAL A 206 -15.28 8.39 6.21
C VAL A 206 -14.62 7.58 5.07
N SER A 207 -13.86 6.52 5.39
CA SER A 207 -13.08 5.74 4.41
C SER A 207 -13.67 4.36 4.14
N ALA A 208 -13.45 3.87 2.91
CA ALA A 208 -13.49 2.44 2.62
C ALA A 208 -12.16 1.80 3.01
N ASP A 209 -12.21 0.79 3.85
CA ASP A 209 -11.05 -0.06 4.13
C ASP A 209 -10.82 -0.98 2.93
N THR A 210 -9.71 -0.79 2.24
CA THR A 210 -9.38 -1.54 1.04
C THR A 210 -8.09 -2.31 1.27
N LYS A 211 -8.12 -3.61 0.99
CA LYS A 211 -6.92 -4.43 0.91
C LYS A 211 -6.43 -4.42 -0.54
N PRO A 212 -5.24 -3.87 -0.85
CA PRO A 212 -4.71 -3.80 -2.22
C PRO A 212 -4.46 -5.18 -2.85
N VAL A 213 -4.19 -6.19 -2.02
CA VAL A 213 -3.85 -7.55 -2.46
C VAL A 213 -4.56 -8.53 -1.56
N ASN A 214 -5.29 -9.47 -2.14
CA ASN A 214 -5.89 -10.60 -1.42
C ASN A 214 -4.81 -11.64 -1.10
N ASP A 215 -5.06 -12.47 -0.09
CA ASP A 215 -4.10 -13.51 0.33
C ASP A 215 -3.75 -14.49 -0.80
N GLU A 216 -4.66 -14.71 -1.75
CA GLU A 216 -4.40 -15.56 -2.93
C GLU A 216 -3.53 -14.89 -4.01
N GLU A 217 -3.52 -13.56 -4.06
CA GLU A 217 -2.74 -12.81 -5.07
C GLU A 217 -1.24 -12.76 -4.71
N ILE A 218 -0.86 -13.21 -3.51
CA ILE A 218 0.56 -13.30 -3.13
C ILE A 218 1.34 -14.21 -4.07
N PHE A 219 0.73 -15.26 -4.59
CA PHE A 219 1.34 -16.16 -5.57
C PHE A 219 1.74 -15.41 -6.84
N GLU A 220 0.84 -14.57 -7.35
CA GLU A 220 1.08 -13.76 -8.54
C GLU A 220 2.19 -12.72 -8.30
N VAL A 221 2.19 -12.08 -7.14
CA VAL A 221 3.25 -11.12 -6.76
C VAL A 221 4.60 -11.81 -6.69
N LEU A 222 4.70 -12.98 -6.05
CA LEU A 222 5.94 -13.74 -5.96
C LEU A 222 6.43 -14.17 -7.34
N ARG A 223 5.54 -14.68 -8.18
CA ARG A 223 5.83 -15.11 -9.54
C ARG A 223 6.40 -13.98 -10.38
N ARG A 224 5.73 -12.83 -10.44
CA ARG A 224 6.18 -11.66 -11.22
C ARG A 224 7.45 -11.02 -10.71
N ARG A 225 7.80 -11.25 -9.45
CA ARG A 225 9.03 -10.71 -8.85
C ARG A 225 10.24 -11.62 -9.05
N LEU A 226 10.02 -12.92 -9.18
CA LEU A 226 11.07 -13.92 -9.26
C LEU A 226 11.34 -14.42 -10.69
N PHE A 227 10.35 -14.29 -11.59
CA PHE A 227 10.45 -14.81 -12.95
C PHE A 227 9.95 -13.79 -13.96
N GLU A 228 10.64 -13.68 -15.10
CA GLU A 228 10.17 -12.89 -16.25
C GLU A 228 9.00 -13.60 -16.95
N THR A 229 9.06 -14.92 -17.02
CA THR A 229 8.00 -15.79 -17.50
C THR A 229 7.98 -17.10 -16.75
N THR A 230 6.84 -17.73 -16.61
CA THR A 230 6.68 -19.05 -16.01
C THR A 230 6.70 -20.18 -17.05
N GLY A 231 7.05 -19.86 -18.30
CA GLY A 231 7.08 -20.82 -19.40
C GLY A 231 5.73 -21.03 -20.10
N ASP A 232 5.62 -22.14 -20.83
CA ASP A 232 4.40 -22.46 -21.60
C ASP A 232 3.25 -22.84 -20.64
N SER A 233 2.09 -22.25 -20.84
CA SER A 233 0.87 -22.54 -20.09
C SER A 233 0.46 -24.02 -20.16
N LYS A 234 0.77 -24.71 -21.25
CA LYS A 234 0.48 -26.15 -21.41
C LYS A 234 1.28 -26.98 -20.41
N VAL A 235 2.55 -26.63 -20.19
CA VAL A 235 3.40 -27.30 -19.20
C VAL A 235 2.84 -27.08 -17.79
N VAL A 236 2.41 -25.87 -17.47
CA VAL A 236 1.79 -25.55 -16.19
C VAL A 236 0.51 -26.37 -15.97
N ASP A 237 -0.35 -26.46 -17.00
CA ASP A 237 -1.58 -27.23 -16.94
C ASP A 237 -1.32 -28.74 -16.81
N GLU A 238 -0.30 -29.27 -17.49
CA GLU A 238 0.12 -30.65 -17.39
C GLU A 238 0.63 -31.01 -15.99
N VAL A 239 1.51 -30.18 -15.43
CA VAL A 239 2.01 -30.34 -14.05
C VAL A 239 0.84 -30.34 -13.06
N ALA A 240 -0.07 -29.37 -13.15
CA ALA A 240 -1.22 -29.28 -12.25
C ALA A 240 -2.13 -30.50 -12.37
N THR A 241 -2.31 -31.04 -13.57
CA THR A 241 -3.11 -32.25 -13.82
C THR A 241 -2.45 -33.51 -13.23
N ASN A 242 -1.13 -33.64 -13.40
CA ASN A 242 -0.36 -34.77 -12.86
C ASN A 242 -0.39 -34.79 -11.33
N TYR A 243 -0.28 -33.62 -10.68
CA TYR A 243 -0.41 -33.52 -9.21
C TYR A 243 -1.84 -33.81 -8.74
N GLU A 244 -2.88 -33.37 -9.48
CA GLU A 244 -4.26 -33.72 -9.15
C GLU A 244 -4.47 -35.25 -9.19
N ALA A 245 -4.00 -35.93 -10.23
CA ALA A 245 -4.08 -37.38 -10.34
C ALA A 245 -3.31 -38.08 -9.22
N LEU A 246 -2.11 -37.63 -8.90
CA LEU A 246 -1.30 -38.14 -7.78
C LEU A 246 -2.06 -38.00 -6.46
N TYR A 247 -2.61 -36.83 -6.18
CA TYR A 247 -3.32 -36.56 -4.92
C TYR A 247 -4.62 -37.35 -4.80
N GLN A 248 -5.31 -37.58 -5.91
CA GLN A 248 -6.48 -38.46 -5.93
C GLN A 248 -6.09 -39.92 -5.62
N SER A 249 -4.94 -40.39 -6.11
CA SER A 249 -4.43 -41.73 -5.80
C SER A 249 -4.02 -41.91 -4.33
N LEU A 250 -3.63 -40.81 -3.67
CA LEU A 250 -3.19 -40.74 -2.27
C LEU A 250 -4.30 -40.19 -1.34
N ALA A 251 -5.57 -40.26 -1.74
CA ALA A 251 -6.67 -39.60 -1.04
C ALA A 251 -6.83 -40.00 0.44
N LEU A 252 -6.42 -41.20 0.81
CA LEU A 252 -6.47 -41.66 2.21
C LEU A 252 -5.34 -41.13 3.09
N GLU A 253 -4.26 -40.65 2.47
CA GLU A 253 -3.06 -40.15 3.16
C GLU A 253 -3.00 -38.62 3.22
N LEU A 254 -3.82 -37.94 2.40
CA LEU A 254 -3.80 -36.50 2.26
C LEU A 254 -5.04 -35.81 2.86
N PRO A 255 -4.93 -34.54 3.28
CA PRO A 255 -6.08 -33.76 3.69
C PRO A 255 -7.11 -33.68 2.57
N SER A 256 -8.40 -33.77 2.90
CA SER A 256 -9.53 -33.81 1.96
C SER A 256 -9.60 -32.60 0.99
N PHE A 257 -8.99 -31.47 1.34
CA PHE A 257 -8.95 -30.30 0.45
C PHE A 257 -7.96 -30.49 -0.72
N ALA A 258 -6.89 -31.31 -0.53
CA ALA A 258 -5.85 -31.51 -1.55
C ALA A 258 -6.35 -32.33 -2.75
N THR A 259 -7.41 -33.13 -2.57
CA THR A 259 -7.98 -33.99 -3.61
C THR A 259 -9.08 -33.30 -4.44
N LYS A 260 -9.39 -32.03 -4.13
CA LYS A 260 -10.42 -31.26 -4.82
C LYS A 260 -9.85 -30.53 -6.03
N SER A 261 -10.69 -30.31 -7.05
CA SER A 261 -10.34 -29.57 -8.26
C SER A 261 -9.88 -28.14 -8.01
N GLU A 262 -10.36 -27.51 -6.92
CA GLU A 262 -9.91 -26.18 -6.50
C GLU A 262 -8.42 -26.18 -6.13
N TYR A 263 -7.88 -27.30 -5.64
CA TYR A 263 -6.45 -27.39 -5.30
C TYR A 263 -5.58 -27.50 -6.54
N ARG A 264 -6.04 -28.14 -7.61
CA ARG A 264 -5.38 -28.09 -8.93
C ARG A 264 -5.24 -26.67 -9.43
N GLU A 265 -6.30 -25.85 -9.33
CA GLU A 265 -6.22 -24.44 -9.74
C GLU A 265 -5.24 -23.64 -8.86
N ARG A 266 -5.11 -23.99 -7.59
CA ARG A 266 -4.10 -23.39 -6.70
C ARG A 266 -2.68 -23.77 -7.12
N ILE A 267 -2.41 -25.03 -7.51
CA ILE A 267 -1.12 -25.47 -8.05
C ILE A 267 -0.79 -24.67 -9.31
N ARG A 268 -1.75 -24.51 -10.21
CA ARG A 268 -1.59 -23.76 -11.45
C ARG A 268 -1.23 -22.28 -11.18
N LYS A 269 -1.92 -21.64 -10.23
CA LYS A 269 -1.66 -20.25 -9.83
C LYS A 269 -0.32 -20.06 -9.13
N SER A 270 0.12 -21.03 -8.34
CA SER A 270 1.37 -20.95 -7.57
C SER A 270 2.61 -21.39 -8.34
N TYR A 271 2.46 -22.02 -9.51
CA TYR A 271 3.58 -22.54 -10.31
C TYR A 271 4.69 -21.49 -10.50
N PRO A 272 5.99 -21.80 -10.37
CA PRO A 272 6.57 -23.14 -10.15
C PRO A 272 6.66 -23.60 -8.67
N PHE A 273 6.05 -22.87 -7.75
CA PHE A 273 6.05 -23.24 -6.33
C PHE A 273 4.85 -24.13 -6.00
N HIS A 274 5.07 -25.06 -5.07
CA HIS A 274 3.94 -25.78 -4.48
C HIS A 274 3.13 -24.85 -3.57
N PRO A 275 1.77 -24.86 -3.61
CA PRO A 275 0.96 -23.92 -2.81
C PRO A 275 1.21 -24.09 -1.30
N GLY A 276 1.45 -25.32 -0.82
CA GLY A 276 1.76 -25.58 0.58
C GLY A 276 3.04 -24.91 1.09
N LEU A 277 4.06 -24.73 0.23
CA LEU A 277 5.28 -24.02 0.59
C LEU A 277 4.97 -22.56 0.92
N ILE A 278 4.22 -21.89 0.07
CA ILE A 278 3.88 -20.47 0.25
C ILE A 278 2.92 -20.28 1.44
N GLU A 279 1.97 -21.22 1.64
CA GLU A 279 1.11 -21.22 2.82
C GLU A 279 1.88 -21.41 4.11
N ALA A 280 2.88 -22.31 4.13
CA ALA A 280 3.74 -22.51 5.29
C ALA A 280 4.48 -21.21 5.65
N PHE A 281 5.03 -20.50 4.65
CA PHE A 281 5.68 -19.20 4.88
C PHE A 281 4.67 -18.14 5.35
N HIS A 282 3.49 -18.09 4.75
CA HIS A 282 2.50 -17.07 5.07
C HIS A 282 1.84 -17.28 6.44
N LYS A 283 1.52 -18.53 6.80
CA LYS A 283 0.82 -18.87 8.06
C LYS A 283 1.75 -19.02 9.25
N HIS A 284 2.88 -19.69 9.07
CA HIS A 284 3.76 -20.06 10.18
C HIS A 284 4.91 -19.08 10.39
N TRP A 285 5.47 -18.51 9.34
CA TRP A 285 6.62 -17.60 9.46
C TRP A 285 6.20 -16.12 9.55
N ALA A 286 5.00 -15.78 9.10
CA ALA A 286 4.47 -14.42 9.23
C ALA A 286 4.26 -13.97 10.69
N SER A 287 4.21 -14.89 11.63
CA SER A 287 4.11 -14.62 13.08
C SER A 287 5.47 -14.32 13.74
N HIS A 288 6.60 -14.62 13.06
CA HIS A 288 7.92 -14.31 13.59
C HIS A 288 8.26 -12.83 13.38
N HIS A 289 8.68 -12.16 14.45
CA HIS A 289 8.96 -10.72 14.48
C HIS A 289 10.04 -10.28 13.48
N ASP A 290 11.06 -11.10 13.27
CA ASP A 290 12.18 -10.82 12.37
C ASP A 290 11.90 -11.18 10.91
N PHE A 291 10.82 -11.90 10.65
CA PHE A 291 10.42 -12.30 9.31
C PHE A 291 9.48 -11.25 8.71
N GLN A 292 10.03 -10.33 7.93
CA GLN A 292 9.28 -9.25 7.27
C GLN A 292 8.30 -9.78 6.20
N ARG A 293 7.44 -10.71 6.56
CA ARG A 293 6.39 -11.32 5.71
C ARG A 293 6.83 -11.47 4.25
N THR A 294 6.18 -10.78 3.32
CA THR A 294 6.43 -10.91 1.87
C THR A 294 7.88 -10.62 1.47
N ARG A 295 8.59 -9.69 2.11
CA ARG A 295 10.01 -9.41 1.81
C ARG A 295 10.91 -10.57 2.25
N GLY A 296 10.64 -11.15 3.42
CA GLY A 296 11.36 -12.34 3.91
C GLY A 296 11.14 -13.55 3.00
N VAL A 297 9.88 -13.80 2.62
CA VAL A 297 9.53 -14.87 1.67
C VAL A 297 10.22 -14.65 0.33
N LEU A 298 10.17 -13.44 -0.23
CA LEU A 298 10.84 -13.14 -1.51
C LEU A 298 12.34 -13.38 -1.46
N ARG A 299 13.03 -12.96 -0.39
CA ARG A 299 14.46 -13.18 -0.23
C ARG A 299 14.80 -14.68 -0.16
N LEU A 300 14.03 -15.42 0.63
CA LEU A 300 14.24 -16.86 0.77
C LEU A 300 13.98 -17.59 -0.55
N LEU A 301 12.85 -17.32 -1.19
CA LEU A 301 12.52 -17.95 -2.48
C LEU A 301 13.50 -17.53 -3.57
N ALA A 302 13.96 -16.29 -3.62
CA ALA A 302 15.00 -15.85 -4.54
C ALA A 302 16.32 -16.61 -4.32
N SER A 303 16.70 -16.85 -3.07
CA SER A 303 17.89 -17.66 -2.76
C SER A 303 17.73 -19.11 -3.21
N ILE A 304 16.56 -19.72 -2.97
CA ILE A 304 16.25 -21.09 -3.42
C ILE A 304 16.29 -21.17 -4.95
N VAL A 305 15.62 -20.25 -5.64
CA VAL A 305 15.59 -20.22 -7.11
C VAL A 305 17.01 -20.01 -7.68
N SER A 306 17.81 -19.13 -7.07
CA SER A 306 19.19 -18.90 -7.48
C SER A 306 20.06 -20.15 -7.32
N ASP A 307 19.91 -20.84 -6.20
CA ASP A 307 20.66 -22.10 -5.93
C ASP A 307 20.23 -23.22 -6.91
N LEU A 308 18.94 -23.37 -7.15
CA LEU A 308 18.42 -24.33 -8.13
C LEU A 308 18.92 -24.00 -9.54
N TRP A 309 18.94 -22.73 -9.93
CA TRP A 309 19.46 -22.28 -11.22
C TRP A 309 20.94 -22.61 -11.38
N GLN A 310 21.76 -22.36 -10.36
CA GLN A 310 23.20 -22.68 -10.40
C GLN A 310 23.46 -24.18 -10.49
N ARG A 311 22.60 -25.00 -9.88
CA ARG A 311 22.73 -26.47 -9.83
C ARG A 311 21.90 -27.20 -10.87
N GLN A 312 21.24 -26.51 -11.80
CA GLN A 312 20.32 -27.12 -12.77
C GLN A 312 20.86 -28.34 -13.53
N ASN A 313 22.19 -28.38 -13.83
CA ASN A 313 22.82 -29.48 -14.52
C ASN A 313 23.19 -30.68 -13.61
N SER A 314 23.09 -30.52 -12.29
CA SER A 314 23.42 -31.54 -11.29
C SER A 314 22.19 -32.04 -10.52
N LEU A 315 21.01 -31.47 -10.76
CA LEU A 315 19.78 -31.93 -10.12
C LEU A 315 19.39 -33.29 -10.70
N VAL A 316 19.34 -34.28 -9.84
CA VAL A 316 18.88 -35.63 -10.18
C VAL A 316 17.44 -35.76 -9.69
N GLY A 317 16.49 -35.85 -10.61
CA GLY A 317 15.09 -36.08 -10.29
C GLY A 317 14.15 -35.20 -11.12
N ASP A 318 13.00 -35.74 -11.44
CA ASP A 318 11.95 -35.10 -12.22
C ASP A 318 10.98 -34.36 -11.27
N VAL A 319 11.48 -33.31 -10.63
CA VAL A 319 10.67 -32.51 -9.69
C VAL A 319 10.08 -31.33 -10.44
N SER A 320 8.76 -31.36 -10.64
CA SER A 320 8.03 -30.36 -11.43
C SER A 320 7.61 -29.13 -10.62
N LEU A 321 7.71 -29.14 -9.28
CA LEU A 321 7.39 -28.03 -8.38
C LEU A 321 8.50 -27.84 -7.34
N ILE A 322 8.70 -26.62 -6.92
CA ILE A 322 9.57 -26.25 -5.79
C ILE A 322 8.76 -26.40 -4.50
N HIS A 323 9.23 -27.30 -3.61
CA HIS A 323 8.58 -27.62 -2.33
C HIS A 323 9.30 -26.96 -1.17
#